data_2857df99305cedaae60e984155567a3d
#
_entry.id   2857df99305cedaae60e984155567a3d
#
_cell.length_a   1.000
_cell.length_b   1.000
_cell.length_c   1.000
_cell.angle_alpha   90.00
_cell.angle_beta   90.00
_cell.angle_gamma   90.00
#
_symmetry.space_group_name_H-M   'P 1'
#
loop_
_entity.id
_entity.type
_entity.pdbx_description
1 polymer ?
#
loop_
_entity_poly.entity_id
_entity_poly.type
_entity_poly.pdbx_seq_one_letter_code
_entity_poly.pdbx_strand_id
1 'polypeptide(L)'
;MAATPWASDRNWELVFEDNFDGSSLNAHNWSRIDYVGYNAPDWRKYQSRDESLVEFREKDGNSAMTLWGKYGDYTTQTNQTAPAKTYACGGVYSLKTFSFQYGYVEVRARFDCVQGVWPAIWMMPKSDSIGWPVGGEIDIMEHLNYEGRVYQTIHWSQNGVPNQDNSQGVTPGWNDGAEKANWHTYGMDWTEEGITFYVDGKATGSFKKPNNANWPFDKDGNEFYLIIDQQIGGNWVENAGVNKGIDQNTLANSGAAFDIDYVKVYSSSIYNHLVPEPAVASLGLLGAALLAARRKRS
;
A
#
# COMPACT_ATOMS: atom_id res chain seq x y z
N MET A 1 9.68 -2.11 22.19
CA MET A 1 8.63 -1.41 21.43
C MET A 1 9.08 0.03 21.27
N ALA A 2 9.38 0.45 20.06
CA ALA A 2 9.65 1.86 19.80
C ALA A 2 8.31 2.60 19.99
N ALA A 3 8.31 3.66 20.83
CA ALA A 3 7.15 4.51 20.98
C ALA A 3 6.86 5.17 19.62
N THR A 4 5.62 5.09 19.17
CA THR A 4 5.17 5.82 17.98
C THR A 4 5.34 7.32 18.24
N PRO A 5 6.14 8.06 17.47
CA PRO A 5 6.57 9.43 17.81
C PRO A 5 5.44 10.49 17.81
N TRP A 6 4.27 10.14 17.29
CA TRP A 6 3.11 11.03 17.09
C TRP A 6 1.93 10.74 18.00
N ALA A 7 2.05 9.76 18.88
CA ALA A 7 0.97 9.32 19.76
C ALA A 7 0.82 10.18 21.03
N SER A 8 0.95 11.52 20.94
CA SER A 8 0.97 12.32 22.15
C SER A 8 -0.34 12.32 22.94
N ASP A 9 -1.50 12.16 22.29
CA ASP A 9 -2.79 12.40 22.97
C ASP A 9 -3.91 11.39 22.66
N ARG A 10 -3.62 10.31 21.93
CA ARG A 10 -4.61 9.29 21.57
C ARG A 10 -4.18 7.92 22.08
N ASN A 11 -5.09 7.18 22.66
CA ASN A 11 -4.89 5.76 22.97
C ASN A 11 -4.98 4.98 21.66
N TRP A 12 -3.84 4.69 21.05
CA TRP A 12 -3.74 3.93 19.84
C TRP A 12 -3.80 2.43 20.11
N GLU A 13 -4.65 1.72 19.38
CA GLU A 13 -4.77 0.27 19.38
C GLU A 13 -4.30 -0.27 18.02
N LEU A 14 -3.41 -1.27 18.03
CA LEU A 14 -2.98 -1.96 16.82
C LEU A 14 -4.13 -2.85 16.33
N VAL A 15 -4.69 -2.53 15.15
CA VAL A 15 -5.86 -3.22 14.59
C VAL A 15 -5.53 -4.07 13.37
N PHE A 16 -4.38 -3.82 12.75
CA PHE A 16 -3.87 -4.64 11.66
C PHE A 16 -2.34 -4.63 11.68
N GLU A 17 -1.73 -5.81 11.51
CA GLU A 17 -0.28 -5.98 11.40
C GLU A 17 0.05 -7.12 10.45
N ASP A 18 1.07 -6.91 9.63
CA ASP A 18 1.77 -7.96 8.92
C ASP A 18 3.27 -7.62 8.89
N ASN A 19 4.09 -8.50 9.43
CA ASN A 19 5.55 -8.37 9.48
C ASN A 19 6.23 -9.23 8.40
N PHE A 20 5.46 -9.89 7.55
CA PHE A 20 5.91 -10.73 6.45
C PHE A 20 6.94 -11.81 6.85
N ASP A 21 6.83 -12.33 8.08
CA ASP A 21 7.73 -13.36 8.65
C ASP A 21 7.47 -14.75 8.05
N GLY A 22 6.41 -14.92 7.28
CA GLY A 22 6.05 -16.16 6.63
C GLY A 22 6.84 -16.41 5.34
N SER A 23 6.63 -17.59 4.77
CA SER A 23 7.18 -17.98 3.45
C SER A 23 6.19 -17.79 2.29
N SER A 24 5.00 -17.25 2.56
CA SER A 24 3.93 -17.06 1.58
C SER A 24 2.99 -15.92 2.02
N LEU A 25 2.25 -15.38 1.07
CA LEU A 25 1.28 -14.33 1.33
C LEU A 25 0.20 -14.81 2.32
N ASN A 26 -0.01 -14.06 3.37
CA ASN A 26 -1.10 -14.30 4.31
C ASN A 26 -2.45 -13.92 3.65
N ALA A 27 -3.20 -14.93 3.22
CA ALA A 27 -4.49 -14.73 2.55
C ALA A 27 -5.59 -14.16 3.47
N HIS A 28 -5.38 -14.11 4.79
CA HIS A 28 -6.27 -13.42 5.72
C HIS A 28 -6.04 -11.90 5.70
N ASN A 29 -4.86 -11.45 5.29
CA ASN A 29 -4.49 -10.04 5.21
C ASN A 29 -4.56 -9.51 3.78
N TRP A 30 -4.12 -10.30 2.79
CA TRP A 30 -3.85 -9.82 1.45
C TRP A 30 -4.40 -10.71 0.35
N SER A 31 -4.72 -10.08 -0.76
CA SER A 31 -4.90 -10.74 -2.06
C SER A 31 -3.89 -10.17 -3.05
N ARG A 32 -3.43 -10.98 -4.01
CA ARG A 32 -2.59 -10.49 -5.11
C ARG A 32 -3.43 -9.61 -6.05
N ILE A 33 -2.81 -8.55 -6.55
CA ILE A 33 -3.39 -7.76 -7.63
C ILE A 33 -3.28 -8.59 -8.91
N ASP A 34 -4.41 -8.73 -9.59
CA ASP A 34 -4.47 -9.43 -10.86
C ASP A 34 -4.64 -8.45 -12.01
N TYR A 35 -4.25 -8.88 -13.20
CA TYR A 35 -4.59 -8.13 -14.39
C TYR A 35 -6.12 -8.17 -14.61
N VAL A 36 -6.68 -7.07 -15.06
CA VAL A 36 -8.09 -6.97 -15.43
C VAL A 36 -8.19 -6.34 -16.81
N GLY A 37 -8.95 -6.91 -17.70
CA GLY A 37 -9.34 -6.49 -19.05
C GLY A 37 -8.63 -5.31 -19.74
N TYR A 38 -8.85 -5.13 -20.99
CA TYR A 38 -8.39 -3.97 -21.74
C TYR A 38 -8.99 -2.67 -21.15
N ASN A 39 -8.24 -1.58 -21.15
CA ASN A 39 -8.56 -0.26 -20.60
C ASN A 39 -8.36 -0.09 -19.09
N ALA A 40 -7.54 -0.89 -18.46
CA ALA A 40 -7.14 -0.59 -17.09
C ALA A 40 -6.20 0.65 -17.03
N PRO A 41 -6.21 1.36 -15.91
CA PRO A 41 -5.31 2.50 -15.70
C PRO A 41 -3.84 2.09 -15.76
N ASP A 42 -2.95 3.06 -15.99
CA ASP A 42 -1.52 2.83 -16.19
C ASP A 42 -0.88 2.01 -15.08
N TRP A 43 -1.21 2.25 -13.82
CA TRP A 43 -0.67 1.53 -12.66
C TRP A 43 -0.93 0.02 -12.71
N ARG A 44 -1.98 -0.41 -13.41
CA ARG A 44 -2.40 -1.81 -13.47
C ARG A 44 -1.99 -2.54 -14.74
N LYS A 45 -1.41 -1.83 -15.69
CA LYS A 45 -1.10 -2.32 -17.02
C LYS A 45 -0.24 -3.58 -17.05
N TYR A 46 0.75 -3.66 -16.17
CA TYR A 46 1.69 -4.77 -16.09
C TYR A 46 1.55 -5.60 -14.81
N GLN A 47 0.50 -5.42 -14.05
CA GLN A 47 0.21 -6.30 -12.90
C GLN A 47 0.00 -7.73 -13.37
N SER A 48 0.57 -8.68 -12.65
CA SER A 48 0.52 -10.10 -12.98
C SER A 48 0.25 -10.92 -11.73
N ARG A 49 -0.49 -12.02 -11.92
CA ARG A 49 -0.74 -13.02 -10.86
C ARG A 49 0.43 -14.01 -10.69
N ASP A 50 1.49 -13.90 -11.46
CA ASP A 50 2.63 -14.80 -11.37
C ASP A 50 3.23 -14.77 -9.97
N GLU A 51 3.35 -15.95 -9.35
CA GLU A 51 3.78 -16.07 -7.96
C GLU A 51 5.22 -15.63 -7.74
N SER A 52 6.06 -15.73 -8.76
CA SER A 52 7.46 -15.30 -8.70
C SER A 52 7.67 -13.79 -8.57
N LEU A 53 6.59 -13.00 -8.75
CA LEU A 53 6.62 -11.55 -8.58
C LEU A 53 6.30 -11.08 -7.16
N VAL A 54 5.96 -12.01 -6.25
CA VAL A 54 5.77 -11.73 -4.81
C VAL A 54 6.57 -12.75 -4.04
N GLU A 55 7.74 -12.36 -3.55
CA GLU A 55 8.71 -13.20 -2.86
C GLU A 55 8.76 -12.85 -1.36
N PHE A 56 9.07 -13.84 -0.52
CA PHE A 56 9.32 -13.65 0.92
C PHE A 56 10.77 -14.03 1.21
N ARG A 57 11.53 -13.09 1.74
CA ARG A 57 12.97 -13.25 1.91
C ARG A 57 13.54 -12.43 3.06
N GLU A 58 14.70 -12.87 3.56
CA GLU A 58 15.52 -12.04 4.43
C GLU A 58 16.19 -10.93 3.63
N LYS A 59 16.08 -9.70 4.11
CA LYS A 59 16.75 -8.55 3.54
C LYS A 59 17.30 -7.61 4.60
N ASP A 60 18.61 -7.48 4.63
CA ASP A 60 19.35 -6.67 5.61
C ASP A 60 18.99 -6.99 7.07
N GLY A 61 18.78 -8.30 7.38
CA GLY A 61 18.41 -8.80 8.70
C GLY A 61 16.92 -8.62 9.05
N ASN A 62 16.08 -8.29 8.09
CA ASN A 62 14.63 -8.23 8.27
C ASN A 62 13.94 -9.23 7.34
N SER A 63 12.89 -9.89 7.80
CA SER A 63 11.95 -10.58 6.92
C SER A 63 11.23 -9.53 6.07
N ALA A 64 11.03 -9.80 4.80
CA ALA A 64 10.37 -8.87 3.91
C ALA A 64 9.55 -9.58 2.83
N MET A 65 8.42 -8.99 2.50
CA MET A 65 7.74 -9.25 1.25
C MET A 65 8.38 -8.40 0.16
N THR A 66 8.83 -9.02 -0.92
CA THR A 66 9.38 -8.34 -2.09
C THR A 66 8.39 -8.39 -3.24
N LEU A 67 8.02 -7.23 -3.73
CA LEU A 67 7.23 -7.06 -4.96
C LEU A 67 8.20 -6.75 -6.11
N TRP A 68 8.22 -7.61 -7.11
CA TRP A 68 9.16 -7.49 -8.21
C TRP A 68 8.57 -6.76 -9.40
N GLY A 69 9.38 -5.90 -10.02
CA GLY A 69 9.21 -5.43 -11.38
C GLY A 69 10.21 -6.16 -12.29
N LYS A 70 9.74 -6.82 -13.33
CA LYS A 70 10.57 -7.66 -14.23
C LYS A 70 10.17 -7.52 -15.70
N TYR A 71 11.04 -7.97 -16.59
CA TYR A 71 10.75 -8.19 -17.99
C TYR A 71 11.01 -9.65 -18.35
N GLY A 72 10.05 -10.35 -18.91
CA GLY A 72 10.13 -11.76 -19.24
C GLY A 72 8.82 -12.33 -19.80
N ASP A 73 8.70 -13.64 -19.75
CA ASP A 73 7.53 -14.36 -20.24
C ASP A 73 6.44 -14.42 -19.14
N TYR A 74 5.61 -13.39 -19.08
CA TYR A 74 4.55 -13.21 -18.10
C TYR A 74 3.18 -13.03 -18.76
N THR A 75 2.13 -13.38 -18.04
CA THR A 75 0.75 -13.01 -18.39
C THR A 75 0.37 -11.73 -17.65
N THR A 76 -0.04 -10.70 -18.40
CA THR A 76 -0.42 -9.37 -17.89
C THR A 76 -1.66 -8.87 -18.61
N GLN A 77 -2.10 -7.65 -18.33
CA GLN A 77 -3.18 -7.03 -19.09
C GLN A 77 -2.91 -6.89 -20.59
N THR A 78 -1.67 -6.70 -20.95
CA THR A 78 -1.28 -6.52 -22.36
C THR A 78 -1.26 -7.84 -23.14
N ASN A 79 -1.19 -8.97 -22.44
CA ASN A 79 -1.15 -10.32 -23.05
C ASN A 79 -1.88 -11.38 -22.21
N GLN A 80 -3.16 -11.16 -21.94
CA GLN A 80 -3.97 -11.96 -21.02
C GLN A 80 -4.14 -13.44 -21.38
N THR A 81 -3.86 -13.84 -22.59
CA THR A 81 -4.16 -15.20 -23.10
C THR A 81 -3.04 -16.20 -22.88
N ALA A 82 -1.80 -15.75 -22.89
CA ALA A 82 -0.63 -16.61 -22.70
C ALA A 82 0.59 -15.76 -22.28
N PRO A 83 1.58 -16.37 -21.58
CA PRO A 83 2.84 -15.71 -21.33
C PRO A 83 3.52 -15.27 -22.63
N ALA A 84 4.03 -14.05 -22.63
CA ALA A 84 4.83 -13.48 -23.70
C ALA A 84 5.83 -12.48 -23.10
N LYS A 85 6.93 -12.19 -23.80
CA LYS A 85 7.92 -11.23 -23.32
C LYS A 85 7.31 -9.85 -23.16
N THR A 86 7.15 -9.45 -21.90
CA THR A 86 6.57 -8.18 -21.50
C THR A 86 7.11 -7.75 -20.14
N TYR A 87 6.86 -6.51 -19.76
CA TYR A 87 7.01 -6.09 -18.38
C TYR A 87 5.95 -6.77 -17.51
N ALA A 88 6.30 -7.07 -16.26
CA ALA A 88 5.37 -7.59 -15.27
C ALA A 88 5.77 -7.14 -13.87
N CYS A 89 4.79 -6.89 -13.03
CA CYS A 89 5.01 -6.47 -11.65
C CYS A 89 4.05 -7.14 -10.68
N GLY A 90 4.53 -7.29 -9.44
CA GLY A 90 3.75 -7.84 -8.33
C GLY A 90 3.09 -6.73 -7.51
N GLY A 91 1.93 -7.06 -6.94
CA GLY A 91 1.23 -6.18 -6.02
C GLY A 91 0.24 -6.95 -5.16
N VAL A 92 -0.12 -6.36 -4.02
CA VAL A 92 -1.08 -6.91 -3.06
C VAL A 92 -2.06 -5.83 -2.62
N TYR A 93 -3.25 -6.25 -2.21
CA TYR A 93 -4.27 -5.34 -1.67
C TYR A 93 -5.11 -6.01 -0.58
N SER A 94 -5.68 -5.21 0.31
CA SER A 94 -6.52 -5.69 1.42
C SER A 94 -8.02 -5.56 1.18
N LEU A 95 -8.48 -5.29 -0.06
CA LEU A 95 -9.88 -4.99 -0.41
C LEU A 95 -10.90 -5.97 0.17
N LYS A 96 -10.57 -7.27 0.23
CA LYS A 96 -11.50 -8.33 0.67
C LYS A 96 -11.32 -8.71 2.14
N THR A 97 -10.29 -8.23 2.77
CA THR A 97 -9.82 -8.71 4.08
C THR A 97 -9.85 -7.63 5.14
N PHE A 98 -9.42 -6.42 4.79
CA PHE A 98 -9.31 -5.32 5.73
C PHE A 98 -9.53 -3.97 5.03
N SER A 99 -10.39 -3.17 5.59
CA SER A 99 -10.62 -1.76 5.22
C SER A 99 -10.98 -0.98 6.48
N PHE A 100 -10.71 0.30 6.50
CA PHE A 100 -10.95 1.14 7.67
C PHE A 100 -11.23 2.58 7.27
N GLN A 101 -11.81 3.33 8.20
CA GLN A 101 -11.94 4.78 8.14
C GLN A 101 -11.32 5.33 9.41
N TYR A 102 -10.41 6.29 9.26
CA TYR A 102 -9.62 6.93 10.32
C TYR A 102 -8.64 6.00 11.03
N GLY A 103 -7.48 6.54 11.34
CA GLY A 103 -6.42 5.82 12.02
C GLY A 103 -5.04 6.26 11.56
N TYR A 104 -4.02 5.58 12.08
CA TYR A 104 -2.64 5.78 11.68
C TYR A 104 -2.13 4.54 10.95
N VAL A 105 -1.58 4.74 9.76
CA VAL A 105 -0.90 3.72 8.98
C VAL A 105 0.60 3.95 9.05
N GLU A 106 1.37 2.89 9.17
CA GLU A 106 2.81 2.90 8.99
C GLU A 106 3.26 1.70 8.18
N VAL A 107 4.03 1.95 7.16
CA VAL A 107 4.68 0.93 6.33
C VAL A 107 6.17 1.19 6.32
N ARG A 108 6.98 0.17 6.65
CA ARG A 108 8.42 0.25 6.50
C ARG A 108 8.83 -0.48 5.23
N ALA A 109 9.45 0.26 4.31
CA ALA A 109 9.77 -0.25 2.99
C ALA A 109 11.06 0.35 2.43
N ARG A 110 11.62 -0.34 1.42
CA ARG A 110 12.71 0.15 0.57
C ARG A 110 12.47 -0.29 -0.87
N PHE A 111 13.08 0.37 -1.83
CA PHE A 111 12.89 0.02 -3.24
C PHE A 111 14.12 0.33 -4.08
N ASP A 112 14.28 -0.43 -5.17
CA ASP A 112 15.29 -0.16 -6.18
C ASP A 112 14.81 0.95 -7.11
N CYS A 113 15.66 1.96 -7.33
CA CYS A 113 15.38 3.00 -8.29
C CYS A 113 15.80 2.57 -9.68
N VAL A 114 14.83 2.35 -10.54
CA VAL A 114 15.04 1.92 -11.94
C VAL A 114 14.18 2.78 -12.86
N GLN A 115 14.71 3.15 -14.03
CA GLN A 115 13.95 3.95 -14.99
C GLN A 115 12.69 3.22 -15.45
N GLY A 116 11.57 3.90 -15.38
CA GLY A 116 10.25 3.37 -15.74
C GLY A 116 9.56 2.57 -14.62
N VAL A 117 10.12 2.57 -13.40
CA VAL A 117 9.56 1.86 -12.23
C VAL A 117 8.90 2.86 -11.28
N TRP A 118 7.79 2.43 -10.71
CA TRP A 118 6.90 3.27 -9.89
C TRP A 118 6.30 2.46 -8.72
N PRO A 119 7.06 2.24 -7.63
CA PRO A 119 6.54 1.62 -6.41
C PRO A 119 5.56 2.55 -5.70
N ALA A 120 4.46 1.98 -5.15
CA ALA A 120 3.42 2.73 -4.47
C ALA A 120 2.89 2.02 -3.21
N ILE A 121 2.59 2.82 -2.19
CA ILE A 121 1.83 2.48 -0.98
C ILE A 121 0.67 3.45 -0.94
N TRP A 122 -0.54 2.96 -1.14
CA TRP A 122 -1.69 3.83 -1.35
C TRP A 122 -3.00 3.19 -0.90
N MET A 123 -4.08 3.94 -0.98
CA MET A 123 -5.38 3.50 -0.51
C MET A 123 -6.50 3.97 -1.43
N MET A 124 -7.47 3.09 -1.66
CA MET A 124 -8.68 3.37 -2.42
C MET A 124 -9.93 3.10 -1.59
N PRO A 125 -11.05 3.80 -1.86
CA PRO A 125 -12.30 3.48 -1.21
C PRO A 125 -12.76 2.07 -1.56
N LYS A 126 -13.28 1.34 -0.58
CA LYS A 126 -13.82 0.00 -0.74
C LYS A 126 -14.98 -0.06 -1.74
N SER A 127 -15.75 1.02 -1.81
CA SER A 127 -16.83 1.18 -2.79
C SER A 127 -16.35 2.04 -3.96
N ASP A 128 -16.24 1.43 -5.15
CA ASP A 128 -15.89 2.09 -6.40
C ASP A 128 -17.11 2.67 -7.16
N SER A 129 -18.31 2.56 -6.57
CA SER A 129 -19.59 2.93 -7.22
C SER A 129 -19.70 4.42 -7.55
N ILE A 130 -18.86 5.26 -6.95
CA ILE A 130 -18.95 6.74 -7.08
C ILE A 130 -18.05 7.24 -8.23
N GLY A 131 -17.06 6.46 -8.64
CA GLY A 131 -16.06 6.82 -9.66
C GLY A 131 -14.95 7.72 -9.14
N TRP A 132 -13.78 7.58 -9.76
CA TRP A 132 -12.58 8.36 -9.43
C TRP A 132 -12.66 9.80 -9.97
N PRO A 133 -12.15 10.82 -9.24
CA PRO A 133 -11.62 10.79 -7.87
C PRO A 133 -12.67 11.16 -6.80
N VAL A 134 -13.96 11.06 -7.11
CA VAL A 134 -15.07 11.48 -6.22
C VAL A 134 -15.08 10.68 -4.91
N GLY A 135 -14.72 9.42 -4.98
CA GLY A 135 -14.59 8.53 -3.82
C GLY A 135 -13.36 8.79 -2.97
N GLY A 136 -12.38 9.51 -3.51
CA GLY A 136 -11.07 9.75 -2.88
C GLY A 136 -10.02 8.72 -3.25
N GLU A 137 -8.75 9.09 -3.05
CA GLU A 137 -7.54 8.25 -3.10
C GLU A 137 -6.52 8.87 -2.16
N ILE A 138 -5.73 8.06 -1.47
CA ILE A 138 -4.68 8.51 -0.55
C ILE A 138 -3.39 7.79 -0.89
N ASP A 139 -2.38 8.53 -1.37
CA ASP A 139 -1.08 8.00 -1.72
C ASP A 139 -0.12 8.28 -0.58
N ILE A 140 0.14 7.25 0.22
CA ILE A 140 1.05 7.36 1.38
C ILE A 140 2.49 7.49 0.91
N MET A 141 2.84 6.82 -0.19
CA MET A 141 4.14 6.92 -0.83
C MET A 141 4.04 6.48 -2.30
N GLU A 142 4.56 7.30 -3.18
CA GLU A 142 4.86 6.93 -4.56
C GLU A 142 6.28 7.39 -4.89
N HIS A 143 7.00 6.63 -5.72
CA HIS A 143 8.32 7.01 -6.18
C HIS A 143 8.47 6.78 -7.68
N LEU A 144 9.21 7.66 -8.36
CA LEU A 144 9.41 7.59 -9.80
C LEU A 144 10.89 7.49 -10.16
N ASN A 145 11.24 6.47 -10.94
CA ASN A 145 12.57 6.39 -11.59
C ASN A 145 13.75 6.47 -10.61
N TYR A 146 14.58 7.48 -10.76
CA TYR A 146 15.77 7.79 -9.95
C TYR A 146 15.59 9.07 -9.13
N GLU A 147 14.36 9.50 -8.86
CA GLU A 147 14.16 10.74 -8.13
C GLU A 147 14.61 10.62 -6.66
N GLY A 148 15.20 11.66 -6.11
CA GLY A 148 15.61 11.74 -4.71
C GLY A 148 14.47 12.16 -3.78
N ARG A 149 13.23 11.81 -4.09
CA ARG A 149 12.01 12.20 -3.36
C ARG A 149 10.92 11.17 -3.53
N VAL A 150 9.93 11.20 -2.67
CA VAL A 150 8.66 10.52 -2.83
C VAL A 150 7.52 11.52 -3.02
N TYR A 151 6.39 11.05 -3.48
CA TYR A 151 5.14 11.80 -3.58
C TYR A 151 4.19 11.26 -2.52
N GLN A 152 3.51 12.17 -1.83
CA GLN A 152 2.46 11.87 -0.87
C GLN A 152 1.27 12.76 -1.22
N THR A 153 0.18 12.15 -1.66
CA THR A 153 -0.91 12.87 -2.35
C THR A 153 -2.27 12.43 -1.82
N ILE A 154 -3.24 13.32 -1.86
CA ILE A 154 -4.66 12.99 -1.79
C ILE A 154 -5.33 13.42 -3.07
N HIS A 155 -6.16 12.54 -3.65
CA HIS A 155 -6.98 12.84 -4.83
C HIS A 155 -8.45 12.87 -4.45
N TRP A 156 -9.17 13.87 -4.91
CA TRP A 156 -10.57 14.06 -4.62
C TRP A 156 -11.22 15.04 -5.61
N SER A 157 -12.52 15.07 -5.66
CA SER A 157 -13.24 16.03 -6.50
C SER A 157 -14.02 17.03 -5.65
N GLN A 158 -13.63 18.29 -5.67
CA GLN A 158 -14.26 19.37 -4.90
C GLN A 158 -15.77 19.49 -5.16
N ASN A 159 -16.16 19.28 -6.40
CA ASN A 159 -17.57 19.44 -6.83
C ASN A 159 -18.30 18.08 -6.91
N GLY A 160 -17.66 16.97 -6.56
CA GLY A 160 -18.24 15.64 -6.69
C GLY A 160 -18.46 15.20 -8.14
N VAL A 161 -17.64 15.68 -9.06
CA VAL A 161 -17.72 15.34 -10.49
C VAL A 161 -16.60 14.36 -10.87
N PRO A 162 -16.92 13.20 -11.45
CA PRO A 162 -15.91 12.25 -11.93
C PRO A 162 -14.93 12.88 -12.92
N ASN A 163 -13.67 12.44 -12.87
CA ASN A 163 -12.56 12.94 -13.69
C ASN A 163 -12.22 14.44 -13.51
N GLN A 164 -12.71 15.06 -12.42
CA GLN A 164 -12.26 16.37 -11.98
C GLN A 164 -11.45 16.23 -10.71
N ASP A 165 -10.15 16.12 -10.87
CA ASP A 165 -9.21 15.90 -9.76
C ASP A 165 -8.74 17.24 -9.16
N ASN A 166 -8.85 17.34 -7.85
CA ASN A 166 -8.37 18.46 -7.04
C ASN A 166 -7.25 17.99 -6.10
N SER A 167 -6.30 17.23 -6.64
CA SER A 167 -5.20 16.65 -5.86
C SER A 167 -4.40 17.71 -5.08
N GLN A 168 -3.96 17.31 -3.91
CA GLN A 168 -3.04 18.06 -3.06
C GLN A 168 -1.96 17.13 -2.54
N GLY A 169 -0.72 17.53 -2.60
CA GLY A 169 0.38 16.68 -2.21
C GLY A 169 1.64 17.42 -1.79
N VAL A 170 2.59 16.66 -1.26
CA VAL A 170 3.94 17.08 -0.92
C VAL A 170 4.95 16.11 -1.53
N THR A 171 6.17 16.59 -1.74
CA THR A 171 7.26 15.80 -2.32
C THR A 171 8.49 15.84 -1.41
N PRO A 172 8.44 15.16 -0.24
CA PRO A 172 9.58 15.13 0.66
C PRO A 172 10.77 14.42 0.01
N GLY A 173 11.92 15.05 0.10
CA GLY A 173 13.19 14.46 -0.31
C GLY A 173 13.85 13.71 0.84
N TRP A 174 14.78 12.81 0.53
CA TRP A 174 15.65 12.21 1.52
C TRP A 174 16.83 13.14 1.83
N ASN A 175 17.14 13.29 3.12
CA ASN A 175 18.21 14.20 3.54
C ASN A 175 19.60 13.58 3.45
N ASP A 176 19.70 12.29 3.27
CA ASP A 176 20.92 11.49 3.32
C ASP A 176 21.55 11.18 1.95
N GLY A 177 20.97 11.76 0.89
CA GLY A 177 21.60 11.92 -0.46
C GLY A 177 21.88 10.67 -1.27
N ALA A 178 21.88 9.46 -0.69
CA ALA A 178 22.27 8.27 -1.45
C ALA A 178 21.20 7.21 -1.54
N GLU A 179 20.11 7.44 -0.96
CA GLU A 179 19.52 6.46 -0.37
C GLU A 179 18.24 6.01 -0.74
N LYS A 180 18.04 6.03 -1.96
CA LYS A 180 16.96 5.51 -2.75
C LYS A 180 16.67 4.02 -2.52
N ALA A 181 17.58 3.29 -1.84
CA ALA A 181 17.41 1.89 -1.51
C ALA A 181 17.45 1.60 -0.01
N ASN A 182 17.43 2.65 0.82
CA ASN A 182 17.42 2.48 2.27
C ASN A 182 16.00 2.20 2.80
N TRP A 183 15.94 1.62 4.00
CA TRP A 183 14.70 1.41 4.71
C TRP A 183 14.20 2.74 5.29
N HIS A 184 12.97 3.11 4.91
CA HIS A 184 12.24 4.25 5.46
C HIS A 184 10.88 3.82 5.98
N THR A 185 10.32 4.60 6.90
CA THR A 185 8.92 4.46 7.30
C THR A 185 8.10 5.53 6.62
N TYR A 186 7.01 5.10 5.99
CA TYR A 186 6.02 5.96 5.36
C TYR A 186 4.74 5.86 6.15
N GLY A 187 4.21 6.99 6.60
CA GLY A 187 3.06 7.02 7.49
C GLY A 187 2.00 8.02 7.09
N MET A 188 0.79 7.77 7.58
CA MET A 188 -0.36 8.65 7.41
C MET A 188 -1.23 8.61 8.66
N ASP A 189 -1.55 9.77 9.22
CA ASP A 189 -2.60 9.95 10.24
C ASP A 189 -3.84 10.54 9.56
N TRP A 190 -4.92 9.78 9.57
CA TRP A 190 -6.20 10.14 8.98
C TRP A 190 -7.26 10.33 10.05
N THR A 191 -7.85 11.50 10.07
CA THR A 191 -8.87 11.94 11.03
C THR A 191 -10.07 12.56 10.30
N GLU A 192 -11.14 12.85 11.03
CA GLU A 192 -12.28 13.63 10.50
C GLU A 192 -11.87 15.03 10.02
N GLU A 193 -10.81 15.60 10.61
CA GLU A 193 -10.35 16.95 10.28
C GLU A 193 -9.45 17.00 9.05
N GLY A 194 -8.81 15.87 8.69
CA GLY A 194 -7.88 15.82 7.57
C GLY A 194 -6.88 14.68 7.65
N ILE A 195 -5.87 14.79 6.80
CA ILE A 195 -4.82 13.78 6.61
C ILE A 195 -3.46 14.42 6.79
N THR A 196 -2.60 13.80 7.59
CA THR A 196 -1.20 14.22 7.77
C THR A 196 -0.27 13.09 7.37
N PHE A 197 0.68 13.36 6.48
CA PHE A 197 1.69 12.41 6.02
C PHE A 197 3.00 12.51 6.80
N TYR A 198 3.73 11.40 6.82
CA TYR A 198 5.01 11.27 7.53
C TYR A 198 6.03 10.48 6.70
N VAL A 199 7.30 10.85 6.85
CA VAL A 199 8.47 10.04 6.45
C VAL A 199 9.40 9.96 7.64
N ASP A 200 9.81 8.76 8.03
CA ASP A 200 10.68 8.50 9.20
C ASP A 200 10.18 9.19 10.49
N GLY A 201 8.88 9.13 10.70
CA GLY A 201 8.22 9.72 11.86
C GLY A 201 8.15 11.25 11.87
N LYS A 202 8.57 11.92 10.80
CA LYS A 202 8.48 13.39 10.67
C LYS A 202 7.33 13.76 9.76
N ALA A 203 6.46 14.65 10.21
CA ALA A 203 5.38 15.18 9.38
C ALA A 203 5.95 15.94 8.16
N THR A 204 5.41 15.59 6.99
CA THR A 204 5.83 16.14 5.69
C THR A 204 4.77 17.06 5.10
N GLY A 205 3.51 16.80 5.34
CA GLY A 205 2.38 17.63 4.90
C GLY A 205 1.10 17.29 5.63
N SER A 206 0.21 18.27 5.73
CA SER A 206 -1.10 18.10 6.35
C SER A 206 -2.17 18.79 5.50
N PHE A 207 -3.23 18.06 5.19
CA PHE A 207 -4.33 18.49 4.34
C PHE A 207 -5.63 18.45 5.14
N LYS A 208 -6.23 19.61 5.33
CA LYS A 208 -7.47 19.76 6.09
C LYS A 208 -8.67 19.76 5.15
N LYS A 209 -9.78 19.26 5.66
CA LYS A 209 -11.07 19.35 4.99
C LYS A 209 -11.39 20.80 4.60
N PRO A 210 -11.61 21.10 3.32
CA PRO A 210 -12.04 22.43 2.89
C PRO A 210 -13.50 22.70 3.26
N ASN A 211 -13.81 23.97 3.51
CA ASN A 211 -15.20 24.38 3.73
C ASN A 211 -16.05 24.19 2.45
N ASN A 212 -17.26 23.67 2.61
CA ASN A 212 -18.24 23.52 1.54
C ASN A 212 -17.79 22.68 0.33
N ALA A 213 -16.92 21.70 0.55
CA ALA A 213 -16.43 20.80 -0.49
C ALA A 213 -17.01 19.39 -0.33
N ASN A 214 -17.05 18.65 -1.45
CA ASN A 214 -17.24 17.22 -1.41
C ASN A 214 -15.94 16.59 -0.93
N TRP A 215 -15.82 16.33 0.38
CA TRP A 215 -14.64 15.73 0.99
C TRP A 215 -14.90 14.24 1.25
N PRO A 216 -14.35 13.33 0.45
CA PRO A 216 -14.69 11.91 0.55
C PRO A 216 -14.14 11.25 1.81
N PHE A 217 -13.10 11.81 2.41
CA PHE A 217 -12.36 11.20 3.52
C PHE A 217 -13.07 11.29 4.88
N ASP A 218 -14.19 12.03 4.99
CA ASP A 218 -15.03 12.09 6.20
C ASP A 218 -16.47 11.64 5.97
N LYS A 219 -16.76 11.05 4.81
CA LYS A 219 -18.09 10.47 4.58
C LYS A 219 -18.24 9.19 5.39
N ASP A 220 -19.31 9.14 6.17
CA ASP A 220 -19.65 7.99 6.99
C ASP A 220 -19.70 6.70 6.16
N GLY A 221 -19.00 5.67 6.63
CA GLY A 221 -18.89 4.38 5.96
C GLY A 221 -18.02 4.35 4.70
N ASN A 222 -17.32 5.42 4.35
CA ASN A 222 -16.35 5.42 3.25
C ASN A 222 -15.01 4.85 3.72
N GLU A 223 -14.98 3.54 3.93
CA GLU A 223 -13.76 2.81 4.28
C GLU A 223 -12.82 2.71 3.09
N PHE A 224 -11.52 2.76 3.38
CA PHE A 224 -10.45 2.58 2.40
C PHE A 224 -9.67 1.30 2.69
N TYR A 225 -9.19 0.65 1.65
CA TYR A 225 -8.30 -0.51 1.72
C TYR A 225 -6.91 -0.15 1.24
N LEU A 226 -5.90 -0.87 1.75
CA LEU A 226 -4.50 -0.71 1.38
C LEU A 226 -4.19 -1.39 0.06
N ILE A 227 -3.34 -0.74 -0.74
CA ILE A 227 -2.72 -1.27 -1.95
C ILE A 227 -1.21 -1.03 -1.82
N ILE A 228 -0.42 -2.06 -2.08
CA ILE A 228 1.04 -1.97 -2.13
C ILE A 228 1.48 -2.69 -3.39
N ASP A 229 2.07 -1.96 -4.32
CA ASP A 229 2.43 -2.55 -5.58
C ASP A 229 3.66 -1.92 -6.22
N GLN A 230 4.41 -2.77 -6.92
CA GLN A 230 5.42 -2.32 -7.86
C GLN A 230 4.70 -2.06 -9.19
N GLN A 231 4.88 -0.88 -9.74
CA GLN A 231 4.29 -0.50 -11.01
C GLN A 231 5.39 -0.26 -12.05
N ILE A 232 5.09 -0.45 -13.32
CA ILE A 232 6.03 -0.24 -14.42
C ILE A 232 5.32 0.50 -15.55
N GLY A 233 6.01 1.52 -16.11
CA GLY A 233 5.51 2.29 -17.24
C GLY A 233 4.29 3.15 -16.88
N GLY A 234 3.70 3.73 -17.90
CA GLY A 234 2.60 4.69 -17.79
C GLY A 234 3.08 6.11 -18.12
N ASN A 235 2.11 6.96 -18.48
CA ASN A 235 2.42 8.30 -18.97
C ASN A 235 3.23 9.13 -17.96
N TRP A 236 2.93 9.00 -16.68
CA TRP A 236 3.60 9.79 -15.66
C TRP A 236 5.05 9.38 -15.50
N VAL A 237 5.33 8.12 -15.16
CA VAL A 237 6.69 7.64 -14.89
C VAL A 237 7.58 7.64 -16.13
N GLU A 238 7.05 7.28 -17.31
CA GLU A 238 7.82 7.27 -18.55
C GLU A 238 8.20 8.67 -19.04
N ASN A 239 7.51 9.71 -18.60
CA ASN A 239 7.79 11.09 -18.94
C ASN A 239 8.42 11.91 -17.80
N ALA A 240 8.56 11.36 -16.62
CA ALA A 240 9.22 12.00 -15.49
C ALA A 240 10.76 11.95 -15.62
N GLY A 241 11.41 12.99 -15.09
CA GLY A 241 12.86 13.07 -15.06
C GLY A 241 13.52 13.35 -16.40
N VAL A 242 14.83 13.15 -16.46
CA VAL A 242 15.67 13.44 -17.63
C VAL A 242 15.72 12.29 -18.65
N ASN A 243 15.66 11.06 -18.18
CA ASN A 243 15.58 9.86 -19.00
C ASN A 243 14.11 9.51 -19.22
N LYS A 244 13.80 9.04 -20.42
CA LYS A 244 12.44 8.66 -20.81
C LYS A 244 12.33 7.17 -21.04
N GLY A 245 11.10 6.63 -20.90
CA GLY A 245 10.80 5.23 -21.14
C GLY A 245 11.15 4.32 -19.97
N ILE A 246 11.40 3.05 -20.27
CA ILE A 246 11.59 1.98 -19.29
C ILE A 246 12.94 1.30 -19.53
N ASP A 247 13.74 1.10 -18.47
CA ASP A 247 14.99 0.32 -18.53
C ASP A 247 14.70 -1.19 -18.59
N GLN A 248 14.39 -1.65 -19.78
CA GLN A 248 14.12 -3.06 -20.04
C GLN A 248 15.32 -3.96 -19.70
N ASN A 249 16.55 -3.47 -19.88
CA ASN A 249 17.74 -4.28 -19.63
C ASN A 249 17.89 -4.63 -18.14
N THR A 250 17.74 -3.65 -17.26
CA THR A 250 17.76 -3.89 -15.81
C THR A 250 16.63 -4.81 -15.41
N LEU A 251 15.39 -4.59 -15.90
CA LEU A 251 14.24 -5.41 -15.56
C LEU A 251 14.34 -6.85 -16.06
N ALA A 252 15.05 -7.08 -17.19
CA ALA A 252 15.28 -8.42 -17.74
C ALA A 252 16.36 -9.21 -16.97
N ASN A 253 17.37 -8.55 -16.42
CA ASN A 253 18.54 -9.20 -15.82
C ASN A 253 18.44 -9.30 -14.30
N SER A 254 18.16 -8.20 -13.60
CA SER A 254 18.09 -8.15 -12.14
C SER A 254 16.68 -7.94 -11.59
N GLY A 255 15.80 -7.35 -12.37
CA GLY A 255 14.53 -6.85 -11.88
C GLY A 255 14.67 -5.57 -11.07
N ALA A 256 13.56 -5.08 -10.55
CA ALA A 256 13.48 -3.99 -9.58
C ALA A 256 12.69 -4.48 -8.38
N ALA A 257 13.30 -4.47 -7.20
CA ALA A 257 12.69 -4.92 -5.96
C ALA A 257 11.99 -3.76 -5.25
N PHE A 258 10.83 -4.04 -4.68
CA PHE A 258 10.16 -3.24 -3.68
C PHE A 258 9.95 -4.12 -2.45
N ASP A 259 10.78 -3.91 -1.43
CA ASP A 259 10.82 -4.71 -0.21
C ASP A 259 9.99 -4.03 0.88
N ILE A 260 9.08 -4.76 1.50
CA ILE A 260 8.22 -4.31 2.58
C ILE A 260 8.52 -5.15 3.82
N ASP A 261 9.01 -4.50 4.89
CA ASP A 261 9.34 -5.12 6.18
C ASP A 261 8.08 -5.35 7.02
N TYR A 262 7.25 -4.31 7.15
CA TYR A 262 5.97 -4.43 7.84
C TYR A 262 4.93 -3.42 7.36
N VAL A 263 3.67 -3.77 7.64
CA VAL A 263 2.51 -2.88 7.58
C VAL A 263 1.82 -2.89 8.92
N LYS A 264 1.53 -1.73 9.48
CA LYS A 264 0.80 -1.55 10.74
C LYS A 264 -0.29 -0.51 10.58
N VAL A 265 -1.48 -0.83 11.09
CA VAL A 265 -2.58 0.13 11.18
C VAL A 265 -3.03 0.21 12.63
N TYR A 266 -3.14 1.42 13.12
CA TYR A 266 -3.60 1.74 14.46
C TYR A 266 -4.89 2.52 14.39
N SER A 267 -5.86 2.18 15.23
CA SER A 267 -7.05 2.97 15.48
C SER A 267 -6.94 3.68 16.82
N SER A 268 -7.60 4.81 16.97
CA SER A 268 -7.77 5.40 18.28
C SER A 268 -9.09 4.93 18.91
N SER A 269 -9.19 4.98 20.23
CA SER A 269 -10.43 4.62 20.94
C SER A 269 -11.67 5.41 20.49
N ILE A 270 -11.45 6.57 19.86
CA ILE A 270 -12.51 7.41 19.29
C ILE A 270 -13.11 6.78 18.05
N TYR A 271 -12.31 6.00 17.28
CA TYR A 271 -12.70 5.45 15.98
C TYR A 271 -12.79 3.91 15.95
N ASN A 272 -12.58 3.22 17.07
CA ASN A 272 -12.57 1.74 17.11
C ASN A 272 -13.83 1.08 16.53
N HIS A 273 -14.96 1.78 16.57
CA HIS A 273 -16.22 1.29 16.00
C HIS A 273 -16.24 1.30 14.46
N LEU A 274 -15.29 1.99 13.81
CA LEU A 274 -15.15 2.12 12.35
C LEU A 274 -14.11 1.15 11.77
N VAL A 275 -13.42 0.39 12.63
CA VAL A 275 -12.43 -0.59 12.20
C VAL A 275 -13.03 -1.98 12.36
N PRO A 276 -12.98 -2.85 11.33
CA PRO A 276 -13.43 -4.22 11.46
C PRO A 276 -12.70 -4.93 12.60
N GLU A 277 -13.42 -5.73 13.39
CA GLU A 277 -12.79 -6.61 14.39
C GLU A 277 -11.72 -7.47 13.72
N PRO A 278 -10.49 -7.54 14.25
CA PRO A 278 -9.48 -8.43 13.73
C PRO A 278 -10.03 -9.87 13.79
N ALA A 279 -9.90 -10.62 12.70
CA ALA A 279 -10.36 -12.01 12.58
C ALA A 279 -9.60 -13.00 13.49
N VAL A 280 -9.33 -12.63 14.72
CA VAL A 280 -8.58 -13.39 15.74
C VAL A 280 -9.51 -13.85 16.86
N ALA A 281 -10.56 -14.56 16.57
CA ALA A 281 -11.29 -15.18 17.66
C ALA A 281 -11.99 -16.46 17.23
N SER A 282 -11.23 -17.55 17.11
CA SER A 282 -11.80 -18.90 17.25
C SER A 282 -10.80 -20.02 17.54
N LEU A 283 -9.59 -19.75 18.00
CA LEU A 283 -8.64 -20.81 18.42
C LEU A 283 -8.49 -20.95 19.94
N GLY A 284 -9.15 -20.13 20.75
CA GLY A 284 -9.03 -20.13 22.21
C GLY A 284 -10.00 -21.05 22.96
N LEU A 285 -11.09 -21.53 22.38
CA LEU A 285 -12.15 -22.26 23.09
C LEU A 285 -12.16 -23.77 22.88
N LEU A 286 -11.41 -24.34 21.96
CA LEU A 286 -11.29 -25.80 21.77
C LEU A 286 -10.20 -26.46 22.62
N GLY A 287 -9.27 -25.70 23.21
CA GLY A 287 -8.21 -26.21 24.07
C GLY A 287 -8.66 -26.53 25.51
N ALA A 288 -9.67 -25.84 26.02
CA ALA A 288 -10.12 -26.02 27.43
C ALA A 288 -11.08 -27.19 27.64
N ALA A 289 -11.76 -27.68 26.60
CA ALA A 289 -12.73 -28.78 26.71
C ALA A 289 -12.07 -30.17 26.71
N LEU A 290 -10.83 -30.32 26.22
CA LEU A 290 -10.11 -31.59 26.15
C LEU A 290 -9.31 -31.93 27.43
N LEU A 291 -9.08 -30.97 28.33
CA LEU A 291 -8.40 -31.19 29.62
C LEU A 291 -9.35 -31.56 30.75
N ALA A 292 -10.64 -31.33 30.65
CA ALA A 292 -11.63 -31.66 31.65
C ALA A 292 -12.16 -33.12 31.56
N ALA A 293 -11.97 -33.80 30.44
CA ALA A 293 -12.47 -35.17 30.19
C ALA A 293 -11.53 -36.28 30.69
N ARG A 294 -10.30 -35.98 31.16
CA ARG A 294 -9.30 -36.96 31.60
C ARG A 294 -9.20 -37.17 33.12
N ARG A 295 -10.09 -36.58 33.92
CA ARG A 295 -10.05 -36.69 35.40
C ARG A 295 -11.23 -37.43 36.03
N LYS A 296 -11.94 -38.29 35.31
CA LYS A 296 -12.93 -39.22 35.88
C LYS A 296 -12.79 -40.60 35.30
N ARG A 297 -11.73 -41.31 35.65
CA ARG A 297 -11.63 -42.79 35.71
C ARG A 297 -10.32 -43.16 36.45
N SER A 298 -10.40 -43.24 37.72
CA SER A 298 -9.70 -44.18 38.63
C SER A 298 -10.43 -44.22 39.94
#